data_f394f87e6ce04a6d8b4709dc04aec4fc
#
_entry.id   f394f87e6ce04a6d8b4709dc04aec4fc
#
_cell.length_a   1.000
_cell.length_b   1.000
_cell.length_c   1.000
_cell.angle_alpha   90.00
_cell.angle_beta   90.00
_cell.angle_gamma   90.00
#
_symmetry.space_group_name_H-M   'P 1'
#
loop_
_entity.id
_entity.type
_entity.pdbx_description
1 polymer ?
#
loop_
_entity_poly.entity_id
_entity_poly.type
_entity_poly.pdbx_seq_one_letter_code
_entity_poly.pdbx_strand_id
1 'polypeptide(L)'
;RYSYYPVIDEDEKCTGILRMSDVNYDNRKNVILVDHNSYEQSAIGLEETNIVEIVDHHNIGSIGTNMPINFRNMPVGSTNTILYIMYHENNIDIPQKIAGLMLSGILSDTLILNSPTTTDIDRKAVKELAEIAGVDYQVYGLEMLKAGSSLKGKTKEEVLYTDYKNYPVGNYHIGLGQISTTNPDELLEEKKEYVDLLNQVADGEDYY
;
A
#
# COMPACT_ATOMS: atom_id res chain seq x y z
N ARG A 1 -41.13 28.42 -1.55
CA ARG A 1 -39.89 27.72 -1.21
C ARG A 1 -38.75 28.44 -1.91
N TYR A 2 -37.68 28.75 -1.17
CA TYR A 2 -36.49 29.38 -1.76
C TYR A 2 -35.63 28.30 -2.40
N SER A 3 -34.93 28.64 -3.48
CA SER A 3 -34.03 27.74 -4.21
C SER A 3 -32.57 27.91 -3.78
N TYR A 4 -32.26 28.98 -3.04
CA TYR A 4 -30.92 29.34 -2.59
C TYR A 4 -30.95 29.72 -1.11
N TYR A 5 -29.94 29.27 -0.38
CA TYR A 5 -29.77 29.54 1.05
C TYR A 5 -28.37 30.05 1.31
N PRO A 6 -28.20 31.15 2.09
CA PRO A 6 -26.86 31.57 2.52
C PRO A 6 -26.30 30.55 3.50
N VAL A 7 -25.03 30.24 3.34
CA VAL A 7 -24.22 29.48 4.30
C VAL A 7 -23.51 30.50 5.17
N ILE A 8 -23.67 30.43 6.48
CA ILE A 8 -23.06 31.35 7.46
C ILE A 8 -22.11 30.53 8.36
N ASP A 9 -21.02 31.17 8.82
CA ASP A 9 -20.13 30.62 9.84
C ASP A 9 -20.67 30.89 11.27
N GLU A 10 -19.87 30.51 12.27
CA GLU A 10 -20.21 30.71 13.69
C GLU A 10 -20.30 32.20 14.09
N ASP A 11 -19.69 33.09 13.30
CA ASP A 11 -19.73 34.54 13.47
C ASP A 11 -20.88 35.22 12.68
N GLU A 12 -21.84 34.44 12.15
CA GLU A 12 -22.96 34.87 11.31
C GLU A 12 -22.55 35.56 9.99
N LYS A 13 -21.31 35.36 9.52
CA LYS A 13 -20.85 35.87 8.23
C LYS A 13 -21.20 34.88 7.11
N CYS A 14 -21.70 35.42 6.00
CA CYS A 14 -21.98 34.62 4.82
C CYS A 14 -20.68 34.12 4.19
N THR A 15 -20.49 32.77 4.19
CA THR A 15 -19.34 32.10 3.61
C THR A 15 -19.63 31.46 2.26
N GLY A 16 -20.92 31.40 1.87
CA GLY A 16 -21.32 30.80 0.60
C GLY A 16 -22.82 30.82 0.36
N ILE A 17 -23.23 30.21 -0.76
CA ILE A 17 -24.64 30.03 -1.14
C ILE A 17 -24.84 28.55 -1.50
N LEU A 18 -25.79 27.92 -0.83
CA LEU A 18 -26.25 26.57 -1.11
C LEU A 18 -27.48 26.60 -1.99
N ARG A 19 -27.49 25.92 -3.12
CA ARG A 19 -28.70 25.66 -3.91
C ARG A 19 -29.36 24.37 -3.47
N MET A 20 -30.68 24.33 -3.39
CA MET A 20 -31.41 23.11 -3.07
C MET A 20 -31.13 21.97 -4.06
N SER A 21 -30.85 22.28 -5.32
CA SER A 21 -30.42 21.29 -6.29
C SER A 21 -29.09 20.64 -5.94
N ASP A 22 -28.21 21.37 -5.24
CA ASP A 22 -26.87 20.87 -4.91
C ASP A 22 -26.92 19.87 -3.74
N VAL A 23 -27.95 19.98 -2.88
CA VAL A 23 -28.17 19.02 -1.78
C VAL A 23 -28.52 17.62 -2.28
N ASN A 24 -29.16 17.54 -3.44
CA ASN A 24 -29.57 16.29 -4.06
C ASN A 24 -28.56 15.78 -5.10
N TYR A 25 -27.50 16.54 -5.38
CA TYR A 25 -26.43 16.09 -6.23
C TYR A 25 -25.46 15.24 -5.41
N ASP A 26 -25.27 14.02 -5.82
CA ASP A 26 -24.18 13.19 -5.31
C ASP A 26 -22.86 13.71 -5.87
N ASN A 27 -22.29 14.71 -5.21
CA ASN A 27 -21.00 15.33 -5.56
C ASN A 27 -19.80 14.50 -5.07
N ARG A 28 -20.03 13.23 -4.68
CA ARG A 28 -18.95 12.35 -4.25
C ARG A 28 -17.97 12.14 -5.39
N LYS A 29 -16.70 12.18 -5.06
CA LYS A 29 -15.64 11.87 -6.01
C LYS A 29 -15.68 10.38 -6.36
N ASN A 30 -15.57 10.05 -7.63
CA ASN A 30 -15.34 8.69 -8.06
C ASN A 30 -13.88 8.31 -7.83
N VAL A 31 -13.64 7.18 -7.19
CA VAL A 31 -12.30 6.68 -6.89
C VAL A 31 -12.15 5.24 -7.34
N ILE A 32 -10.94 4.90 -7.74
CA ILE A 32 -10.50 3.54 -8.01
C ILE A 32 -9.52 3.16 -6.90
N LEU A 33 -9.74 2.02 -6.24
CA LEU A 33 -8.81 1.49 -5.27
C LEU A 33 -7.83 0.55 -5.98
N VAL A 34 -6.56 0.70 -5.69
CA VAL A 34 -5.49 -0.11 -6.27
C VAL A 34 -4.62 -0.62 -5.12
N ASP A 35 -4.37 -1.92 -5.11
CA ASP A 35 -3.50 -2.59 -4.16
C ASP A 35 -4.01 -2.61 -2.70
N HIS A 36 -5.29 -2.38 -2.50
CA HIS A 36 -5.98 -2.56 -1.23
C HIS A 36 -7.51 -2.58 -1.42
N ASN A 37 -8.21 -3.20 -0.48
CA ASN A 37 -9.66 -3.29 -0.46
C ASN A 37 -10.23 -3.20 0.97
N SER A 38 -9.60 -2.39 1.84
CA SER A 38 -10.05 -2.16 3.21
C SER A 38 -10.01 -0.67 3.59
N TYR A 39 -10.91 -0.25 4.47
CA TYR A 39 -10.95 1.15 4.95
C TYR A 39 -9.70 1.49 5.76
N GLU A 40 -9.17 0.52 6.51
CA GLU A 40 -8.01 0.69 7.39
C GLU A 40 -6.71 1.02 6.62
N GLN A 41 -6.64 0.60 5.36
CA GLN A 41 -5.51 0.85 4.47
C GLN A 41 -5.73 2.03 3.53
N SER A 42 -6.91 2.64 3.59
CA SER A 42 -7.33 3.68 2.66
C SER A 42 -7.00 5.08 3.19
N ALA A 43 -7.02 6.05 2.29
CA ALA A 43 -6.93 7.45 2.67
C ALA A 43 -8.16 7.88 3.48
N ILE A 44 -7.97 8.81 4.42
CA ILE A 44 -9.05 9.40 5.20
C ILE A 44 -10.08 10.05 4.27
N GLY A 45 -11.36 9.79 4.51
CA GLY A 45 -12.48 10.33 3.73
C GLY A 45 -12.93 9.43 2.58
N LEU A 46 -12.40 8.18 2.48
CA LEU A 46 -12.85 7.23 1.45
C LEU A 46 -14.36 6.97 1.54
N GLU A 47 -14.94 6.92 2.72
CA GLU A 47 -16.36 6.72 2.99
C GLU A 47 -17.27 7.83 2.41
N GLU A 48 -16.69 8.99 2.09
CA GLU A 48 -17.37 10.12 1.44
C GLU A 48 -17.27 10.07 -0.09
N THR A 49 -16.72 8.99 -0.66
CA THR A 49 -16.49 8.84 -2.10
C THR A 49 -17.40 7.77 -2.72
N ASN A 50 -17.42 7.73 -4.04
CA ASN A 50 -18.00 6.63 -4.81
C ASN A 50 -16.85 5.74 -5.30
N ILE A 51 -16.71 4.56 -4.73
CA ILE A 51 -15.78 3.57 -5.26
C ILE A 51 -16.41 3.01 -6.56
N VAL A 52 -15.72 3.15 -7.67
CA VAL A 52 -16.20 2.68 -8.99
C VAL A 52 -15.47 1.43 -9.46
N GLU A 53 -14.26 1.20 -8.95
CA GLU A 53 -13.45 0.04 -9.30
C GLU A 53 -12.46 -0.31 -8.17
N ILE A 54 -12.17 -1.60 -8.03
CA ILE A 54 -11.09 -2.11 -7.16
C ILE A 54 -10.25 -3.08 -7.98
N VAL A 55 -8.92 -2.89 -7.97
CA VAL A 55 -7.94 -3.81 -8.56
C VAL A 55 -6.96 -4.19 -7.47
N ASP A 56 -6.95 -5.47 -7.07
CA ASP A 56 -6.22 -5.91 -5.89
C ASP A 56 -5.80 -7.39 -5.96
N HIS A 57 -4.80 -7.79 -5.18
CA HIS A 57 -4.34 -9.16 -5.04
C HIS A 57 -4.39 -9.68 -3.59
N HIS A 58 -4.79 -8.84 -2.64
CA HIS A 58 -4.88 -9.19 -1.23
C HIS A 58 -6.16 -9.98 -0.88
N ASN A 59 -6.23 -10.47 0.34
CA ASN A 59 -7.46 -11.01 0.89
C ASN A 59 -8.57 -9.95 0.87
N ILE A 60 -9.82 -10.38 0.67
CA ILE A 60 -10.96 -9.47 0.66
C ILE A 60 -11.13 -8.87 2.06
N GLY A 61 -11.09 -7.56 2.14
CA GLY A 61 -11.20 -6.76 3.35
C GLY A 61 -12.62 -6.31 3.68
N SER A 62 -12.73 -5.15 4.33
CA SER A 62 -13.96 -4.64 4.94
C SER A 62 -14.79 -3.71 4.04
N ILE A 63 -14.33 -3.38 2.82
CA ILE A 63 -15.00 -2.39 1.96
C ILE A 63 -16.35 -2.91 1.46
N GLY A 64 -17.38 -2.12 1.75
CA GLY A 64 -18.71 -2.23 1.16
C GLY A 64 -18.96 -1.09 0.17
N THR A 65 -19.71 -1.37 -0.89
CA THR A 65 -20.10 -0.37 -1.89
C THR A 65 -21.61 -0.25 -1.99
N ASN A 66 -22.12 0.96 -2.24
CA ASN A 66 -23.56 1.20 -2.39
C ASN A 66 -24.07 0.89 -3.81
N MET A 67 -23.17 0.74 -4.76
CA MET A 67 -23.47 0.45 -6.17
C MET A 67 -22.61 -0.73 -6.64
N PRO A 68 -23.06 -1.50 -7.64
CA PRO A 68 -22.21 -2.47 -8.32
C PRO A 68 -20.97 -1.80 -8.90
N ILE A 69 -19.82 -2.43 -8.70
CA ILE A 69 -18.52 -1.93 -9.18
C ILE A 69 -17.79 -2.99 -10.00
N ASN A 70 -16.76 -2.57 -10.73
CA ASN A 70 -15.78 -3.51 -11.25
C ASN A 70 -14.81 -3.89 -10.13
N PHE A 71 -14.85 -5.16 -9.69
CA PHE A 71 -13.96 -5.69 -8.65
C PHE A 71 -13.10 -6.80 -9.22
N ARG A 72 -11.82 -6.49 -9.45
CA ARG A 72 -10.84 -7.42 -9.98
C ARG A 72 -9.82 -7.78 -8.90
N ASN A 73 -10.06 -8.93 -8.25
CA ASN A 73 -9.13 -9.51 -7.29
C ASN A 73 -8.62 -10.85 -7.83
N MET A 74 -7.30 -11.05 -7.81
CA MET A 74 -6.68 -12.26 -8.33
C MET A 74 -5.59 -12.77 -7.38
N PRO A 75 -5.47 -14.10 -7.17
CA PRO A 75 -4.43 -14.68 -6.32
C PRO A 75 -3.08 -14.74 -7.06
N VAL A 76 -2.48 -13.60 -7.30
CA VAL A 76 -1.16 -13.40 -7.91
C VAL A 76 -0.22 -12.70 -6.93
N GLY A 77 1.06 -12.65 -7.22
CA GLY A 77 2.07 -12.11 -6.34
C GLY A 77 2.06 -10.57 -6.20
N SER A 78 1.41 -9.86 -7.12
CA SER A 78 1.37 -8.38 -7.13
C SER A 78 0.17 -7.87 -7.91
N THR A 79 -0.41 -6.74 -7.47
CA THR A 79 -1.42 -6.01 -8.25
C THR A 79 -0.86 -5.54 -9.60
N ASN A 80 0.44 -5.30 -9.71
CA ASN A 80 1.06 -4.97 -10.99
C ASN A 80 1.00 -6.10 -12.01
N THR A 81 0.92 -7.35 -11.57
CA THR A 81 0.67 -8.51 -12.43
C THR A 81 -0.76 -8.46 -13.01
N ILE A 82 -1.73 -7.99 -12.22
CA ILE A 82 -3.10 -7.78 -12.72
C ILE A 82 -3.11 -6.66 -13.77
N LEU A 83 -2.41 -5.55 -13.52
CA LEU A 83 -2.29 -4.46 -14.50
C LEU A 83 -1.62 -4.94 -15.79
N TYR A 84 -0.57 -5.77 -15.71
CA TYR A 84 0.03 -6.41 -16.88
C TYR A 84 -1.00 -7.20 -17.71
N ILE A 85 -1.85 -8.00 -17.05
CA ILE A 85 -2.92 -8.73 -17.71
C ILE A 85 -3.91 -7.76 -18.35
N MET A 86 -4.30 -6.67 -17.67
CA MET A 86 -5.24 -5.67 -18.18
C MET A 86 -4.71 -4.96 -19.43
N TYR A 87 -3.41 -4.67 -19.52
CA TYR A 87 -2.79 -4.13 -20.72
C TYR A 87 -2.97 -5.08 -21.91
N HIS A 88 -2.70 -6.37 -21.72
CA HIS A 88 -2.84 -7.39 -22.76
C HIS A 88 -4.30 -7.61 -23.19
N GLU A 89 -5.23 -7.67 -22.23
CA GLU A 89 -6.66 -7.84 -22.52
C GLU A 89 -7.23 -6.72 -23.37
N ASN A 90 -6.70 -5.50 -23.18
CA ASN A 90 -7.14 -4.33 -23.93
C ASN A 90 -6.29 -4.07 -25.18
N ASN A 91 -5.32 -4.92 -25.51
CA ASN A 91 -4.39 -4.75 -26.62
C ASN A 91 -3.69 -3.38 -26.61
N ILE A 92 -3.25 -2.93 -25.43
CA ILE A 92 -2.53 -1.68 -25.23
C ILE A 92 -1.06 -2.00 -25.02
N ASP A 93 -0.18 -1.36 -25.80
CA ASP A 93 1.26 -1.50 -25.62
C ASP A 93 1.70 -0.90 -24.29
N ILE A 94 2.57 -1.61 -23.56
CA ILE A 94 3.11 -1.13 -22.28
C ILE A 94 4.29 -0.20 -22.57
N PRO A 95 4.21 1.10 -22.21
CA PRO A 95 5.35 2.01 -22.39
C PRO A 95 6.54 1.58 -21.53
N GLN A 96 7.77 1.74 -22.04
CA GLN A 96 9.01 1.32 -21.37
C GLN A 96 9.09 1.77 -19.89
N LYS A 97 8.77 3.03 -19.62
CA LYS A 97 8.81 3.57 -18.24
C LYS A 97 7.77 2.91 -17.33
N ILE A 98 6.58 2.63 -17.86
CA ILE A 98 5.51 1.93 -17.13
C ILE A 98 5.90 0.48 -16.88
N ALA A 99 6.51 -0.18 -17.88
CA ALA A 99 7.05 -1.53 -17.71
C ALA A 99 8.07 -1.60 -16.56
N GLY A 100 8.97 -0.63 -16.48
CA GLY A 100 9.94 -0.53 -15.37
C GLY A 100 9.28 -0.35 -14.00
N LEU A 101 8.24 0.49 -13.89
CA LEU A 101 7.50 0.68 -12.63
C LEU A 101 6.72 -0.58 -12.24
N MET A 102 6.00 -1.20 -13.18
CA MET A 102 5.26 -2.44 -12.93
C MET A 102 6.22 -3.58 -12.53
N LEU A 103 7.35 -3.70 -13.23
CA LEU A 103 8.40 -4.64 -12.88
C LEU A 103 8.90 -4.43 -11.44
N SER A 104 9.14 -3.19 -11.04
CA SER A 104 9.58 -2.84 -9.68
C SER A 104 8.57 -3.32 -8.63
N GLY A 105 7.29 -3.06 -8.84
CA GLY A 105 6.23 -3.53 -7.92
C GLY A 105 6.19 -5.05 -7.81
N ILE A 106 6.21 -5.78 -8.94
CA ILE A 106 6.20 -7.25 -8.90
C ILE A 106 7.44 -7.80 -8.19
N LEU A 107 8.64 -7.25 -8.47
CA LEU A 107 9.87 -7.70 -7.82
C LEU A 107 9.90 -7.42 -6.32
N SER A 108 9.31 -6.29 -5.89
CA SER A 108 9.14 -5.94 -4.48
C SER A 108 8.24 -6.93 -3.77
N ASP A 109 7.01 -7.11 -4.25
CA ASP A 109 5.98 -7.92 -3.61
C ASP A 109 6.34 -9.42 -3.59
N THR A 110 7.06 -9.87 -4.62
CA THR A 110 7.46 -11.27 -4.79
C THR A 110 8.87 -11.58 -4.29
N LEU A 111 9.58 -10.61 -3.71
CA LEU A 111 10.98 -10.75 -3.29
C LEU A 111 11.85 -11.33 -4.43
N ILE A 112 11.79 -10.70 -5.60
CA ILE A 112 12.46 -11.15 -6.82
C ILE A 112 12.04 -12.59 -7.18
N LEU A 113 10.72 -12.86 -7.17
CA LEU A 113 10.10 -14.15 -7.48
C LEU A 113 10.42 -15.29 -6.48
N ASN A 114 10.89 -14.96 -5.27
CA ASN A 114 11.19 -15.93 -4.21
C ASN A 114 10.08 -16.05 -3.15
N SER A 115 9.07 -15.16 -3.15
CA SER A 115 7.93 -15.25 -2.24
C SER A 115 7.09 -16.51 -2.55
N PRO A 116 6.53 -17.18 -1.53
CA PRO A 116 5.58 -18.27 -1.73
C PRO A 116 4.29 -17.83 -2.43
N THR A 117 3.98 -16.54 -2.48
CA THR A 117 2.84 -15.96 -3.21
C THR A 117 3.10 -15.81 -4.71
N THR A 118 4.33 -16.04 -5.17
CA THR A 118 4.72 -15.91 -6.58
C THR A 118 4.05 -16.99 -7.44
N THR A 119 3.37 -16.55 -8.50
CA THR A 119 2.70 -17.43 -9.48
C THR A 119 3.46 -17.49 -10.81
N ASP A 120 3.05 -18.42 -11.68
CA ASP A 120 3.61 -18.50 -13.04
C ASP A 120 3.27 -17.27 -13.88
N ILE A 121 2.15 -16.58 -13.56
CA ILE A 121 1.75 -15.36 -14.24
C ILE A 121 2.72 -14.23 -13.88
N ASP A 122 3.11 -14.12 -12.61
CA ASP A 122 4.12 -13.15 -12.16
C ASP A 122 5.46 -13.39 -12.87
N ARG A 123 5.89 -14.65 -12.97
CA ARG A 123 7.12 -15.01 -13.67
C ARG A 123 7.10 -14.64 -15.15
N LYS A 124 5.95 -14.82 -15.80
CA LYS A 124 5.75 -14.41 -17.19
C LYS A 124 5.79 -12.89 -17.33
N ALA A 125 5.05 -12.18 -16.48
CA ALA A 125 4.99 -10.73 -16.48
C ALA A 125 6.38 -10.11 -16.27
N VAL A 126 7.15 -10.61 -15.29
CA VAL A 126 8.52 -10.12 -15.00
C VAL A 126 9.42 -10.24 -16.23
N LYS A 127 9.39 -11.37 -16.93
CA LYS A 127 10.24 -11.58 -18.12
C LYS A 127 9.92 -10.57 -19.22
N GLU A 128 8.65 -10.42 -19.55
CA GLU A 128 8.22 -9.52 -20.63
C GLU A 128 8.44 -8.05 -20.25
N LEU A 129 8.10 -7.66 -19.01
CA LEU A 129 8.31 -6.31 -18.53
C LEU A 129 9.80 -5.94 -18.45
N ALA A 130 10.68 -6.89 -18.11
CA ALA A 130 12.13 -6.68 -18.10
C ALA A 130 12.67 -6.44 -19.51
N GLU A 131 12.18 -7.19 -20.52
CA GLU A 131 12.52 -6.99 -21.92
C GLU A 131 12.08 -5.59 -22.40
N ILE A 132 10.84 -5.19 -22.12
CA ILE A 132 10.31 -3.87 -22.51
C ILE A 132 11.09 -2.76 -21.79
N ALA A 133 11.38 -2.92 -20.51
CA ALA A 133 12.16 -1.95 -19.71
C ALA A 133 13.64 -1.87 -20.10
N GLY A 134 14.16 -2.94 -20.74
CA GLY A 134 15.57 -3.03 -21.14
C GLY A 134 16.52 -3.28 -19.97
N VAL A 135 16.11 -4.06 -18.96
CA VAL A 135 16.89 -4.35 -17.75
C VAL A 135 16.98 -5.84 -17.46
N ASP A 136 18.06 -6.26 -16.80
CA ASP A 136 18.12 -7.56 -16.15
C ASP A 136 17.37 -7.49 -14.82
N TYR A 137 16.25 -8.21 -14.70
CA TYR A 137 15.39 -8.13 -13.54
C TYR A 137 16.03 -8.62 -12.24
N GLN A 138 16.99 -9.56 -12.31
CA GLN A 138 17.69 -10.06 -11.12
C GLN A 138 18.64 -9.01 -10.56
N VAL A 139 19.46 -8.41 -11.44
CA VAL A 139 20.39 -7.35 -11.06
C VAL A 139 19.61 -6.13 -10.55
N TYR A 140 18.64 -5.67 -11.34
CA TYR A 140 17.80 -4.53 -11.00
C TYR A 140 17.05 -4.72 -9.68
N GLY A 141 16.41 -5.88 -9.49
CA GLY A 141 15.65 -6.21 -8.29
C GLY A 141 16.53 -6.23 -7.04
N LEU A 142 17.73 -6.79 -7.12
CA LEU A 142 18.69 -6.77 -6.01
C LEU A 142 19.14 -5.34 -5.65
N GLU A 143 19.43 -4.50 -6.64
CA GLU A 143 19.80 -3.10 -6.41
C GLU A 143 18.64 -2.32 -5.79
N MET A 144 17.42 -2.52 -6.29
CA MET A 144 16.20 -1.89 -5.77
C MET A 144 15.94 -2.29 -4.30
N LEU A 145 15.98 -3.60 -3.98
CA LEU A 145 15.77 -4.07 -2.61
C LEU A 145 16.87 -3.57 -1.66
N LYS A 146 18.13 -3.54 -2.11
CA LYS A 146 19.25 -2.95 -1.34
C LYS A 146 19.02 -1.46 -1.05
N ALA A 147 18.57 -0.70 -2.04
CA ALA A 147 18.27 0.71 -1.87
C ALA A 147 17.10 0.94 -0.88
N GLY A 148 16.04 0.14 -0.97
CA GLY A 148 14.88 0.21 -0.08
C GLY A 148 15.14 -0.28 1.35
N SER A 149 16.05 -1.23 1.53
CA SER A 149 16.41 -1.80 2.84
C SER A 149 17.61 -1.13 3.50
N SER A 150 18.13 -0.04 2.95
CA SER A 150 19.24 0.69 3.53
C SER A 150 18.86 1.29 4.89
N LEU A 151 19.59 0.89 5.93
CA LEU A 151 19.45 1.44 7.29
C LEU A 151 20.35 2.67 7.50
N LYS A 152 21.15 3.04 6.49
CA LYS A 152 22.11 4.11 6.56
C LYS A 152 21.45 5.46 6.86
N GLY A 153 21.87 6.08 7.96
CA GLY A 153 21.38 7.39 8.40
C GLY A 153 20.08 7.34 9.23
N LYS A 154 19.54 6.16 9.52
CA LYS A 154 18.41 5.97 10.45
C LYS A 154 18.93 5.76 11.86
N THR A 155 18.22 6.27 12.86
CA THR A 155 18.46 5.90 14.27
C THR A 155 17.94 4.48 14.53
N LYS A 156 18.37 3.87 15.62
CA LYS A 156 17.91 2.53 16.02
C LYS A 156 16.41 2.49 16.32
N GLU A 157 15.89 3.57 16.91
CA GLU A 157 14.45 3.74 17.11
C GLU A 157 13.71 3.80 15.78
N GLU A 158 14.16 4.59 14.81
CA GLU A 158 13.55 4.66 13.47
C GLU A 158 13.57 3.31 12.77
N VAL A 159 14.65 2.52 12.94
CA VAL A 159 14.74 1.17 12.39
C VAL A 159 13.76 0.24 13.08
N LEU A 160 13.68 0.25 14.41
CA LEU A 160 12.78 -0.60 15.20
C LEU A 160 11.31 -0.34 14.85
N TYR A 161 10.92 0.94 14.72
CA TYR A 161 9.54 1.34 14.46
C TYR A 161 9.16 1.37 12.97
N THR A 162 10.02 0.96 12.05
CA THR A 162 9.72 0.95 10.60
C THR A 162 8.54 0.02 10.27
N ASP A 163 8.49 -1.18 10.86
CA ASP A 163 7.34 -2.11 10.77
C ASP A 163 7.13 -2.74 12.15
N TYR A 164 6.57 -1.94 13.06
CA TYR A 164 6.32 -2.33 14.44
C TYR A 164 4.83 -2.52 14.68
N LYS A 165 4.46 -3.67 15.23
CA LYS A 165 3.07 -4.03 15.50
C LYS A 165 2.89 -4.47 16.94
N ASN A 166 1.77 -4.06 17.54
CA ASN A 166 1.36 -4.45 18.86
C ASN A 166 0.27 -5.53 18.80
N TYR A 167 0.48 -6.60 19.54
CA TYR A 167 -0.45 -7.71 19.65
C TYR A 167 -0.89 -7.91 21.10
N PRO A 168 -2.19 -7.76 21.43
CA PRO A 168 -2.70 -8.15 22.74
C PRO A 168 -2.78 -9.68 22.83
N VAL A 169 -2.16 -10.26 23.86
CA VAL A 169 -2.15 -11.72 24.11
C VAL A 169 -2.54 -11.97 25.56
N GLY A 170 -3.82 -12.18 25.81
CA GLY A 170 -4.37 -12.31 27.16
C GLY A 170 -4.25 -10.98 27.93
N ASN A 171 -3.50 -10.99 29.04
CA ASN A 171 -3.22 -9.79 29.85
C ASN A 171 -1.91 -9.09 29.48
N TYR A 172 -1.24 -9.55 28.42
CA TYR A 172 0.06 -9.04 27.99
C TYR A 172 -0.04 -8.33 26.65
N HIS A 173 0.89 -7.43 26.39
CA HIS A 173 1.10 -6.83 25.09
C HIS A 173 2.45 -7.29 24.53
N ILE A 174 2.47 -7.75 23.29
CA ILE A 174 3.69 -8.15 22.60
C ILE A 174 3.95 -7.17 21.46
N GLY A 175 5.09 -6.46 21.56
CA GLY A 175 5.60 -5.63 20.46
C GLY A 175 6.47 -6.48 19.52
N LEU A 176 6.17 -6.44 18.22
CA LEU A 176 6.95 -7.12 17.18
C LEU A 176 7.46 -6.10 16.18
N GLY A 177 8.76 -5.88 16.15
CA GLY A 177 9.43 -5.10 15.09
C GLY A 177 10.00 -6.04 14.02
N GLN A 178 9.65 -5.79 12.75
CA GLN A 178 10.21 -6.53 11.62
C GLN A 178 11.16 -5.64 10.82
N ILE A 179 12.39 -6.10 10.62
CA ILE A 179 13.39 -5.39 9.84
C ILE A 179 13.76 -6.24 8.64
N SER A 180 13.48 -5.71 7.44
CA SER A 180 13.91 -6.32 6.18
C SER A 180 15.26 -5.75 5.78
N THR A 181 16.28 -6.57 5.64
CA THR A 181 17.63 -6.17 5.23
C THR A 181 18.26 -7.17 4.28
N THR A 182 19.12 -6.68 3.41
CA THR A 182 19.99 -7.50 2.56
C THR A 182 21.35 -7.82 3.22
N ASN A 183 21.64 -7.21 4.38
CA ASN A 183 22.85 -7.45 5.17
C ASN A 183 22.49 -7.69 6.63
N PRO A 184 22.04 -8.91 7.01
CA PRO A 184 21.64 -9.21 8.38
C PRO A 184 22.82 -9.16 9.38
N ASP A 185 24.03 -9.37 8.91
CA ASP A 185 25.23 -9.38 9.78
C ASP A 185 25.44 -8.01 10.43
N GLU A 186 25.18 -6.91 9.71
CA GLU A 186 25.28 -5.54 10.25
C GLU A 186 24.34 -5.33 11.46
N LEU A 187 23.10 -5.86 11.41
CA LEU A 187 22.19 -5.80 12.54
C LEU A 187 22.61 -6.72 13.68
N LEU A 188 23.16 -7.88 13.35
CA LEU A 188 23.62 -8.85 14.37
C LEU A 188 24.85 -8.34 15.14
N GLU A 189 25.73 -7.57 14.52
CA GLU A 189 26.84 -6.88 15.20
C GLU A 189 26.34 -5.88 16.24
N GLU A 190 25.21 -5.21 15.97
CA GLU A 190 24.59 -4.24 16.88
C GLU A 190 23.50 -4.85 17.77
N LYS A 191 23.36 -6.19 17.82
CA LYS A 191 22.30 -6.92 18.54
C LYS A 191 22.11 -6.44 19.97
N LYS A 192 23.20 -6.19 20.70
CA LYS A 192 23.13 -5.77 22.10
C LYS A 192 22.40 -4.43 22.26
N GLU A 193 22.67 -3.48 21.38
CA GLU A 193 22.06 -2.16 21.42
C GLU A 193 20.56 -2.21 21.09
N TYR A 194 20.16 -3.09 20.14
CA TYR A 194 18.73 -3.33 19.87
C TYR A 194 18.02 -4.03 21.03
N VAL A 195 18.67 -4.98 21.71
CA VAL A 195 18.10 -5.61 22.92
C VAL A 195 17.93 -4.59 24.04
N ASP A 196 18.91 -3.73 24.26
CA ASP A 196 18.83 -2.67 25.28
C ASP A 196 17.69 -1.68 24.97
N LEU A 197 17.51 -1.31 23.68
CA LEU A 197 16.41 -0.46 23.23
C LEU A 197 15.04 -1.15 23.41
N LEU A 198 14.91 -2.43 23.05
CA LEU A 198 13.69 -3.20 23.22
C LEU A 198 13.28 -3.30 24.70
N ASN A 199 14.25 -3.51 25.61
CA ASN A 199 14.00 -3.52 27.05
C ASN A 199 13.51 -2.14 27.54
N GLN A 200 14.08 -1.03 27.06
CA GLN A 200 13.61 0.31 27.40
C GLN A 200 12.18 0.57 26.91
N VAL A 201 11.84 0.11 25.71
CA VAL A 201 10.47 0.21 25.18
C VAL A 201 9.51 -0.64 26.01
N ALA A 202 9.91 -1.87 26.37
CA ALA A 202 9.09 -2.77 27.18
C ALA A 202 8.80 -2.17 28.57
N ASP A 203 9.82 -1.63 29.24
CA ASP A 203 9.68 -1.01 30.57
C ASP A 203 8.84 0.28 30.53
N GLY A 204 8.83 1.01 29.41
CA GLY A 204 8.13 2.30 29.27
C GLY A 204 6.65 2.18 28.89
N GLU A 205 6.23 1.08 28.27
CA GLU A 205 4.89 0.90 27.70
C GLU A 205 4.11 -0.31 28.26
N ASP A 206 4.51 -0.87 29.41
CA ASP A 206 3.91 -2.07 30.02
C ASP A 206 3.87 -3.30 29.08
N TYR A 207 4.89 -3.45 28.21
CA TYR A 207 5.10 -4.65 27.42
C TYR A 207 5.82 -5.74 28.23
N TYR A 208 5.57 -6.97 27.79
CA TYR A 208 6.21 -8.15 28.40
C TYR A 208 7.21 -8.75 27.44
#